data_b53f6ac50bb2a205a690b7d56299c200
#
_entry.id   b53f6ac50bb2a205a690b7d56299c200
#
_cell.length_a   1.000
_cell.length_b   1.000
_cell.length_c   1.000
_cell.angle_alpha   90.00
_cell.angle_beta   90.00
_cell.angle_gamma   90.00
#
_symmetry.space_group_name_H-M   'P 1'
#
loop_
_entity.id
_entity.type
_entity.pdbx_description
1 polymer ?
#
loop_
_entity_poly.entity_id
_entity_poly.type
_entity_poly.pdbx_seq_one_letter_code
_entity_poly.pdbx_strand_id
1 'polypeptide(L)'
;MKPVRKAVRTFLINDNKVIVIKYKTNKNMNYYDIPGGKIEENESAINASIREFKEETGIEIINQKYKGNVIVEYPNMIFDFDIYLVNDYKGNPKEFEENYSMWISIEDLLKENKKFPSVEIIKHLDGNNINLKIYSDDAHNILNIE
;
A
#
# COMPACT_ATOMS: atom_id res chain seq x y z
N MET A 1 -20.18 -9.82 -12.83
CA MET A 1 -19.69 -8.56 -12.25
C MET A 1 -18.55 -8.86 -11.25
N LYS A 2 -17.48 -8.12 -11.31
CA LYS A 2 -16.36 -8.34 -10.40
C LYS A 2 -16.67 -7.81 -9.01
N PRO A 3 -16.32 -8.56 -7.94
CA PRO A 3 -16.43 -8.01 -6.59
C PRO A 3 -15.49 -6.82 -6.40
N VAL A 4 -15.93 -5.83 -5.60
CA VAL A 4 -15.16 -4.65 -5.24
C VAL A 4 -14.80 -4.73 -3.77
N ARG A 5 -13.52 -4.62 -3.46
CA ARG A 5 -13.05 -4.62 -2.08
C ARG A 5 -12.49 -3.24 -1.73
N LYS A 6 -13.08 -2.63 -0.72
CA LYS A 6 -12.60 -1.34 -0.21
C LYS A 6 -11.48 -1.56 0.79
N ALA A 7 -10.37 -0.87 0.56
CA ALA A 7 -9.17 -1.03 1.36
C ALA A 7 -8.39 0.29 1.44
N VAL A 8 -7.32 0.29 2.21
CA VAL A 8 -6.42 1.43 2.33
C VAL A 8 -5.01 1.03 1.95
N ARG A 9 -4.25 2.00 1.46
CA ARG A 9 -2.79 1.90 1.31
C ARG A 9 -2.18 3.15 1.93
N THR A 10 -1.17 2.96 2.76
CA THR A 10 -0.59 4.05 3.56
C THR A 10 0.89 4.16 3.28
N PHE A 11 1.30 5.35 2.87
CA PHE A 11 2.69 5.64 2.51
C PHE A 11 3.36 6.39 3.65
N LEU A 12 4.48 5.87 4.14
CA LEU A 12 5.37 6.58 5.05
C LEU A 12 6.69 6.75 4.34
N ILE A 13 7.01 7.98 3.99
CA ILE A 13 8.20 8.34 3.22
C ILE A 13 9.06 9.28 4.05
N ASN A 14 10.35 8.98 4.16
CA ASN A 14 11.31 9.82 4.83
C ASN A 14 12.67 9.64 4.16
N ASP A 15 13.32 10.73 3.81
CA ASP A 15 14.68 10.72 3.24
C ASP A 15 14.82 9.79 2.03
N ASN A 16 13.88 9.92 1.08
CA ASN A 16 13.83 9.11 -0.14
C ASN A 16 13.69 7.60 0.09
N LYS A 17 13.24 7.21 1.29
CA LYS A 17 12.91 5.85 1.66
C LYS A 17 11.43 5.74 2.00
N VAL A 18 10.88 4.57 1.82
CA VAL A 18 9.48 4.27 2.10
C VAL A 18 9.38 3.00 2.92
N ILE A 19 8.39 2.94 3.82
CA ILE A 19 8.06 1.70 4.54
C ILE A 19 7.28 0.79 3.61
N VAL A 20 7.77 -0.43 3.49
CA VAL A 20 7.09 -1.50 2.73
C VAL A 20 6.94 -2.73 3.58
N ILE A 21 6.07 -3.63 3.14
CA ILE A 21 6.02 -5.00 3.63
C ILE A 21 6.52 -5.94 2.54
N LYS A 22 7.11 -7.05 2.98
CA LYS A 22 7.58 -8.11 2.09
C LYS A 22 7.03 -9.41 2.62
N TYR A 23 6.27 -10.13 1.80
CA TYR A 23 5.60 -11.35 2.24
C TYR A 23 6.59 -12.50 2.43
N LYS A 24 6.37 -13.30 3.47
CA LYS A 24 7.22 -14.46 3.80
C LYS A 24 6.72 -15.77 3.23
N THR A 25 5.42 -15.86 2.92
CA THR A 25 4.75 -17.14 2.65
C THR A 25 3.90 -17.10 1.40
N ASN A 26 3.47 -18.29 0.97
CA ASN A 26 2.55 -18.59 -0.14
C ASN A 26 3.03 -18.05 -1.51
N LYS A 27 2.09 -17.92 -2.47
CA LYS A 27 2.42 -17.49 -3.85
C LYS A 27 2.97 -16.08 -3.95
N ASN A 28 2.79 -15.26 -2.89
CA ASN A 28 3.28 -13.87 -2.85
C ASN A 28 4.60 -13.73 -2.12
N MET A 29 5.27 -14.84 -1.79
CA MET A 29 6.55 -14.81 -1.09
C MET A 29 7.56 -13.94 -1.83
N ASN A 30 8.25 -13.08 -1.07
CA ASN A 30 9.23 -12.11 -1.56
C ASN A 30 8.66 -10.95 -2.38
N TYR A 31 7.34 -10.83 -2.50
CA TYR A 31 6.74 -9.65 -3.12
C TYR A 31 6.70 -8.49 -2.13
N TYR A 32 7.02 -7.31 -2.64
CA TYR A 32 6.89 -6.05 -1.92
C TYR A 32 5.49 -5.46 -2.11
N ASP A 33 4.95 -4.87 -1.06
CA ASP A 33 3.70 -4.14 -1.11
C ASP A 33 3.75 -2.94 -0.18
N ILE A 34 2.83 -2.02 -0.39
CA ILE A 34 2.61 -0.88 0.51
C ILE A 34 1.69 -1.36 1.63
N PRO A 35 1.98 -1.02 2.89
CA PRO A 35 1.12 -1.43 4.00
C PRO A 35 -0.32 -0.95 3.80
N GLY A 36 -1.26 -1.78 4.19
CA GLY A 36 -2.67 -1.50 4.11
C GLY A 36 -3.50 -2.75 4.26
N GLY A 37 -4.80 -2.63 4.04
CA GLY A 37 -5.69 -3.76 4.13
C GLY A 37 -7.15 -3.34 4.06
N LYS A 38 -8.02 -4.30 4.28
CA LYS A 38 -9.46 -4.14 4.16
C LYS A 38 -10.00 -3.15 5.19
N ILE A 39 -10.90 -2.27 4.74
CA ILE A 39 -11.71 -1.45 5.63
C ILE A 39 -12.84 -2.33 6.17
N GLU A 40 -12.92 -2.46 7.48
CA GLU A 40 -13.92 -3.30 8.12
C GLU A 40 -15.27 -2.59 8.23
N GLU A 41 -16.31 -3.39 8.44
CA GLU A 41 -17.67 -2.85 8.64
C GLU A 41 -17.67 -1.88 9.81
N ASN A 42 -18.32 -0.72 9.62
CA ASN A 42 -18.39 0.36 10.61
C ASN A 42 -17.06 1.02 10.97
N GLU A 43 -16.02 0.77 10.17
CA GLU A 43 -14.72 1.39 10.34
C GLU A 43 -14.54 2.50 9.29
N SER A 44 -13.99 3.65 9.71
CA SER A 44 -13.61 4.69 8.76
C SER A 44 -12.31 4.30 8.04
N ALA A 45 -12.10 4.86 6.85
CA ALA A 45 -10.87 4.62 6.10
C ALA A 45 -9.63 5.08 6.88
N ILE A 46 -9.70 6.23 7.56
CA ILE A 46 -8.58 6.73 8.34
C ILE A 46 -8.24 5.80 9.52
N ASN A 47 -9.24 5.25 10.18
CA ASN A 47 -9.01 4.30 11.28
C ASN A 47 -8.46 2.98 10.76
N ALA A 48 -8.94 2.52 9.61
CA ALA A 48 -8.39 1.32 8.96
C ALA A 48 -6.91 1.51 8.62
N SER A 49 -6.54 2.68 8.12
CA SER A 49 -5.14 3.01 7.81
C SER A 49 -4.27 2.92 9.06
N ILE A 50 -4.71 3.51 10.17
CA ILE A 50 -3.96 3.49 11.44
C ILE A 50 -3.81 2.05 11.95
N ARG A 51 -4.91 1.30 11.97
CA ARG A 51 -4.94 -0.08 12.44
C ARG A 51 -4.06 -1.01 11.61
N GLU A 52 -4.25 -1.01 10.30
CA GLU A 52 -3.51 -1.89 9.39
C GLU A 52 -2.02 -1.58 9.41
N PHE A 53 -1.66 -0.30 9.46
CA PHE A 53 -0.25 0.08 9.46
C PHE A 53 0.44 -0.43 10.72
N LYS A 54 -0.21 -0.34 11.87
CA LYS A 54 0.32 -0.85 13.13
C LYS A 54 0.42 -2.37 13.12
N GLU A 55 -0.60 -3.05 12.62
CA GLU A 55 -0.60 -4.53 12.54
C GLU A 55 0.53 -5.05 11.65
N GLU A 56 0.81 -4.38 10.55
CA GLU A 56 1.78 -4.87 9.56
C GLU A 56 3.20 -4.37 9.78
N THR A 57 3.38 -3.22 10.42
CA THR A 57 4.70 -2.60 10.57
C THR A 57 5.13 -2.40 12.02
N GLY A 58 4.19 -2.37 12.96
CA GLY A 58 4.47 -2.01 14.34
C GLY A 58 4.58 -0.49 14.56
N ILE A 59 4.43 0.30 13.53
CA ILE A 59 4.55 1.76 13.62
C ILE A 59 3.18 2.38 13.92
N GLU A 60 3.17 3.32 14.86
CA GLU A 60 1.97 4.07 15.24
C GLU A 60 1.91 5.37 14.46
N ILE A 61 0.85 5.56 13.68
CA ILE A 61 0.60 6.79 12.94
C ILE A 61 0.03 7.83 13.91
N ILE A 62 0.67 8.99 13.98
CA ILE A 62 0.20 10.11 14.81
C ILE A 62 -0.60 11.08 13.96
N ASN A 63 -0.14 11.36 12.73
CA ASN A 63 -0.84 12.26 11.82
C ASN A 63 -0.61 11.82 10.38
N GLN A 64 -1.66 11.93 9.56
CA GLN A 64 -1.59 11.58 8.14
C GLN A 64 -2.56 12.41 7.32
N LYS A 65 -2.30 12.47 6.03
CA LYS A 65 -3.09 13.23 5.06
C LYS A 65 -3.72 12.29 4.05
N TYR A 66 -5.00 12.46 3.78
CA TYR A 66 -5.67 11.77 2.67
C TYR A 66 -5.10 12.27 1.35
N LYS A 67 -4.70 11.35 0.48
CA LYS A 67 -4.05 11.69 -0.80
C LYS A 67 -4.88 11.33 -2.02
N GLY A 68 -6.05 10.73 -1.83
CA GLY A 68 -6.92 10.41 -2.95
C GLY A 68 -7.29 8.95 -3.04
N ASN A 69 -7.72 8.55 -4.23
CA ASN A 69 -8.26 7.22 -4.47
C ASN A 69 -7.59 6.57 -5.68
N VAL A 70 -7.31 5.28 -5.57
CA VAL A 70 -6.76 4.49 -6.66
C VAL A 70 -7.55 3.19 -6.78
N ILE A 71 -8.04 2.91 -7.98
CA ILE A 71 -8.68 1.65 -8.30
C ILE A 71 -7.63 0.72 -8.91
N VAL A 72 -7.52 -0.49 -8.42
CA VAL A 72 -6.68 -1.53 -9.03
C VAL A 72 -7.58 -2.67 -9.47
N GLU A 73 -7.69 -2.86 -10.78
CA GLU A 73 -8.56 -3.89 -11.35
C GLU A 73 -7.74 -5.09 -11.81
N TYR A 74 -8.02 -6.22 -11.19
CA TYR A 74 -7.52 -7.54 -11.58
C TYR A 74 -8.59 -8.24 -12.45
N PRO A 75 -8.23 -9.34 -13.13
CA PRO A 75 -9.23 -10.09 -13.95
C PRO A 75 -10.51 -10.48 -13.21
N ASN A 76 -10.41 -10.81 -11.90
CA ASN A 76 -11.54 -11.33 -11.14
C ASN A 76 -11.91 -10.48 -9.93
N MET A 77 -11.26 -9.35 -9.72
CA MET A 77 -11.48 -8.53 -8.52
C MET A 77 -11.05 -7.08 -8.74
N ILE A 78 -11.76 -6.18 -8.10
CA ILE A 78 -11.41 -4.76 -8.08
C ILE A 78 -11.10 -4.35 -6.65
N PHE A 79 -9.95 -3.68 -6.46
CA PHE A 79 -9.62 -3.02 -5.19
C PHE A 79 -9.85 -1.53 -5.33
N ASP A 80 -10.58 -0.98 -4.37
CA ASP A 80 -10.84 0.46 -4.26
C ASP A 80 -10.04 0.98 -3.07
N PHE A 81 -8.90 1.60 -3.35
CA PHE A 81 -7.97 2.05 -2.32
C PHE A 81 -8.13 3.53 -2.00
N ASP A 82 -8.32 3.84 -0.71
CA ASP A 82 -8.08 5.17 -0.18
C ASP A 82 -6.60 5.27 0.21
N ILE A 83 -5.96 6.36 -0.23
CA ILE A 83 -4.52 6.54 -0.11
C ILE A 83 -4.21 7.59 0.96
N TYR A 84 -3.31 7.23 1.87
CA TYR A 84 -2.86 8.11 2.95
C TYR A 84 -1.36 8.31 2.90
N LEU A 85 -0.92 9.50 3.26
CA LEU A 85 0.50 9.84 3.41
C LEU A 85 0.74 10.27 4.86
N VAL A 86 1.64 9.57 5.55
CA VAL A 86 1.96 9.82 6.95
C VAL A 86 2.80 11.07 7.09
N ASN A 87 2.41 11.96 8.01
CA ASN A 87 3.14 13.18 8.35
C ASN A 87 3.94 13.02 9.65
N ASP A 88 3.42 12.26 10.60
CA ASP A 88 4.02 12.09 11.91
C ASP A 88 3.74 10.69 12.42
N TYR A 89 4.74 10.06 13.02
CA TYR A 89 4.67 8.67 13.44
C TYR A 89 5.61 8.39 14.59
N LYS A 90 5.40 7.24 15.24
CA LYS A 90 6.23 6.77 16.35
C LYS A 90 6.55 5.29 16.14
N GLY A 91 7.80 4.93 16.33
CA GLY A 91 8.24 3.54 16.25
C GLY A 91 9.06 3.24 15.01
N ASN A 92 9.45 1.99 14.88
CA ASN A 92 10.30 1.48 13.80
C ASN A 92 9.66 0.22 13.20
N PRO A 93 9.95 -0.07 11.92
CA PRO A 93 9.40 -1.28 11.30
C PRO A 93 9.92 -2.54 11.99
N LYS A 94 9.02 -3.53 12.10
CA LYS A 94 9.28 -4.80 12.80
C LYS A 94 9.04 -5.96 11.86
N GLU A 95 9.61 -7.12 12.23
CA GLU A 95 9.34 -8.38 11.57
C GLU A 95 8.17 -9.08 12.26
N PHE A 96 7.26 -9.65 11.45
CA PHE A 96 6.11 -10.41 11.92
C PHE A 96 6.15 -11.83 11.35
N GLU A 97 5.25 -12.69 11.80
CA GLU A 97 5.19 -14.07 11.33
C GLU A 97 4.95 -14.18 9.83
N GLU A 98 4.08 -13.33 9.28
CA GLU A 98 3.66 -13.41 7.88
C GLU A 98 4.40 -12.45 6.95
N ASN A 99 5.06 -11.43 7.50
CA ASN A 99 5.74 -10.43 6.67
C ASN A 99 6.89 -9.76 7.40
N TYR A 100 7.83 -9.28 6.60
CA TYR A 100 8.82 -8.30 7.04
C TYR A 100 8.26 -6.91 6.78
N SER A 101 8.55 -5.94 7.66
CA SER A 101 8.38 -4.55 7.34
C SER A 101 9.73 -3.84 7.41
N MET A 102 9.96 -2.91 6.50
CA MET A 102 11.30 -2.31 6.37
C MET A 102 11.27 -0.99 5.63
N TRP A 103 12.31 -0.20 5.86
CA TRP A 103 12.63 0.92 4.98
C TRP A 103 13.35 0.40 3.74
N ILE A 104 12.97 0.90 2.58
CA ILE A 104 13.68 0.65 1.33
C ILE A 104 13.77 1.96 0.56
N SER A 105 14.88 2.20 -0.15
CA SER A 105 14.96 3.39 -0.99
C SER A 105 13.90 3.28 -2.09
N ILE A 106 13.27 4.41 -2.42
CA ILE A 106 12.26 4.44 -3.48
C ILE A 106 12.87 3.98 -4.80
N GLU A 107 14.11 4.40 -5.08
CA GLU A 107 14.81 3.98 -6.30
C GLU A 107 14.95 2.46 -6.37
N ASP A 108 15.38 1.82 -5.29
CA ASP A 108 15.54 0.37 -5.25
C ASP A 108 14.20 -0.35 -5.37
N LEU A 109 13.17 0.14 -4.68
CA LEU A 109 11.84 -0.45 -4.73
C LEU A 109 11.29 -0.46 -6.16
N LEU A 110 11.45 0.64 -6.89
CA LEU A 110 10.94 0.75 -8.25
C LEU A 110 11.64 -0.18 -9.23
N LYS A 111 12.85 -0.63 -8.91
CA LYS A 111 13.61 -1.59 -9.72
C LYS A 111 13.26 -3.05 -9.42
N GLU A 112 12.54 -3.33 -8.34
CA GLU A 112 12.17 -4.69 -7.98
C GLU A 112 11.16 -5.27 -8.96
N ASN A 113 11.33 -6.57 -9.28
CA ASN A 113 10.41 -7.27 -10.17
C ASN A 113 9.19 -7.82 -9.45
N LYS A 114 9.38 -8.22 -8.17
CA LYS A 114 8.30 -8.80 -7.35
C LYS A 114 7.67 -7.74 -6.48
N LYS A 115 6.70 -7.04 -7.04
CA LYS A 115 5.97 -5.98 -6.32
C LYS A 115 4.53 -5.91 -6.79
N PHE A 116 3.65 -5.53 -5.86
CA PHE A 116 2.24 -5.31 -6.16
C PHE A 116 2.03 -4.00 -6.91
N PRO A 117 0.95 -3.89 -7.69
CA PRO A 117 0.66 -2.66 -8.44
C PRO A 117 0.57 -1.39 -7.60
N SER A 118 0.15 -1.51 -6.32
CA SER A 118 0.05 -0.33 -5.44
C SER A 118 1.38 0.38 -5.22
N VAL A 119 2.52 -0.28 -5.44
CA VAL A 119 3.84 0.36 -5.36
C VAL A 119 3.96 1.49 -6.39
N GLU A 120 3.32 1.36 -7.56
CA GLU A 120 3.36 2.38 -8.61
C GLU A 120 2.77 3.72 -8.16
N ILE A 121 1.87 3.69 -7.16
CA ILE A 121 1.23 4.90 -6.63
C ILE A 121 2.26 5.90 -6.11
N ILE A 122 3.43 5.42 -5.67
CA ILE A 122 4.47 6.29 -5.11
C ILE A 122 4.93 7.37 -6.10
N LYS A 123 4.81 7.12 -7.38
CA LYS A 123 5.17 8.08 -8.43
C LYS A 123 4.17 9.23 -8.56
N HIS A 124 3.02 9.15 -7.90
CA HIS A 124 1.91 10.08 -8.03
C HIS A 124 1.57 10.82 -6.75
N LEU A 125 2.42 10.72 -5.73
CA LEU A 125 2.13 11.30 -4.40
C LEU A 125 2.40 12.81 -4.31
N ASP A 126 3.14 13.37 -5.26
CA ASP A 126 3.44 14.79 -5.25
C ASP A 126 2.26 15.62 -5.76
N GLY A 127 2.00 16.74 -5.10
CA GLY A 127 1.01 17.71 -5.55
C GLY A 127 -0.42 17.38 -5.14
N ASN A 128 -1.34 17.41 -6.11
CA ASN A 128 -2.78 17.26 -5.88
C ASN A 128 -3.17 15.83 -5.51
N ASN A 129 -4.41 15.67 -5.06
CA ASN A 129 -4.96 14.36 -4.76
C ASN A 129 -4.97 13.45 -5.99
N ILE A 130 -4.70 12.19 -5.74
CA ILE A 130 -4.60 11.15 -6.76
C ILE A 130 -6.00 10.68 -7.14
N ASN A 131 -6.18 10.42 -8.43
CA ASN A 131 -7.37 9.75 -8.95
C ASN A 131 -6.91 8.90 -10.13
N LEU A 132 -6.56 7.64 -9.86
CA LEU A 132 -5.98 6.74 -10.84
C LEU A 132 -6.76 5.45 -10.92
N LYS A 133 -6.68 4.81 -12.09
CA LYS A 133 -7.11 3.44 -12.27
C LYS A 133 -5.98 2.64 -12.89
N ILE A 134 -5.61 1.54 -12.22
CA ILE A 134 -4.54 0.64 -12.63
C ILE A 134 -5.16 -0.69 -13.01
N TYR A 135 -4.80 -1.22 -14.18
CA TYR A 135 -5.20 -2.55 -14.63
C TYR A 135 -4.04 -3.50 -14.45
N SER A 136 -4.28 -4.63 -13.83
CA SER A 136 -3.27 -5.64 -13.52
C SER A 136 -3.68 -7.02 -14.01
N ASP A 137 -2.70 -7.85 -14.36
CA ASP A 137 -2.92 -9.28 -14.54
C ASP A 137 -2.83 -10.02 -13.19
N ASP A 138 -3.05 -11.34 -13.20
CA ASP A 138 -3.03 -12.14 -11.97
C ASP A 138 -1.63 -12.28 -11.35
N ALA A 139 -0.59 -11.96 -12.10
CA ALA A 139 0.80 -12.01 -11.62
C ALA A 139 1.28 -10.64 -11.13
N HIS A 140 0.37 -9.68 -10.92
CA HIS A 140 0.64 -8.33 -10.44
C HIS A 140 1.43 -7.46 -11.43
N ASN A 141 1.41 -7.80 -12.71
CA ASN A 141 1.99 -6.95 -13.73
C ASN A 141 0.98 -5.88 -14.16
N ILE A 142 1.42 -4.63 -14.19
CA ILE A 142 0.58 -3.51 -14.63
C ILE A 142 0.45 -3.57 -16.15
N LEU A 143 -0.80 -3.61 -16.62
CA LEU A 143 -1.13 -3.65 -18.04
C LEU A 143 -1.43 -2.26 -18.59
N ASN A 144 -2.03 -1.39 -17.78
CA ASN A 144 -2.42 -0.04 -18.16
C ASN A 144 -2.69 0.82 -16.93
N ILE A 145 -2.52 2.14 -17.08
CA ILE A 145 -2.87 3.14 -16.06
C ILE A 145 -3.66 4.25 -16.74
N GLU A 146 -4.80 4.60 -16.15
CA GLU A 146 -5.67 5.68 -16.63
C GLU A 146 -5.76 6.85 -15.67
#